data_c8adf4a90b70147eb8ff3a662bd31343
#
_entry.id   c8adf4a90b70147eb8ff3a662bd31343
#
_cell.length_a   1.000
_cell.length_b   1.000
_cell.length_c   1.000
_cell.angle_alpha   90.00
_cell.angle_beta   90.00
_cell.angle_gamma   90.00
#
_symmetry.space_group_name_H-M   'P 1'
#
loop_
_entity.id
_entity.type
_entity.pdbx_description
1 polymer ?
#
loop_
_entity_poly.entity_id
_entity_poly.type
_entity_poly.pdbx_seq_one_letter_code
_entity_poly.pdbx_strand_id
1 'polypeptide(L)'
;AMQLLFLHWGLHGWGVFALAAMALAYFAFRHNLPLALRSALYPLIGKRINGPIGYTVDALGIVATVFGIGADMGFGVLHLNAGLSTLFDVPHTHWVQVALIVAMMGAAILVAVSGVEKGVRWMSDINMLLAIALLLFMLFAGPTQYLLNALIQNLGDYLGSVVNKSFDVYAYGGRSDWLGNWTVFY
;
A
#
# COMPACT_ATOMS: atom_id res chain seq x y z
N ALA A 1 -2.50 18.83 6.79
CA ALA A 1 -3.09 17.60 6.24
C ALA A 1 -2.25 17.04 5.08
N MET A 2 -1.97 17.83 4.02
CA MET A 2 -1.24 17.35 2.82
C MET A 2 0.17 16.84 3.11
N GLN A 3 0.95 17.48 3.97
CA GLN A 3 2.29 17.01 4.37
C GLN A 3 2.26 15.59 4.97
N LEU A 4 1.23 15.26 5.77
CA LEU A 4 1.06 13.93 6.33
C LEU A 4 0.67 12.89 5.27
N LEU A 5 -0.14 13.30 4.29
CA LEU A 5 -0.46 12.46 3.14
C LEU A 5 0.80 12.11 2.33
N PHE A 6 1.64 13.12 2.05
CA PHE A 6 2.92 12.89 1.38
C PHE A 6 3.92 12.09 2.21
N LEU A 7 3.88 12.22 3.55
CA LEU A 7 4.68 11.39 4.44
C LEU A 7 4.27 9.92 4.33
N HIS A 8 2.95 9.66 4.36
CA HIS A 8 2.38 8.32 4.30
C HIS A 8 2.60 7.63 2.95
N TRP A 9 2.36 8.34 1.84
CA TRP A 9 2.43 7.79 0.48
C TRP A 9 3.72 8.15 -0.28
N GLY A 10 4.62 8.89 0.36
CA GLY A 10 5.88 9.33 -0.24
C GLY A 10 7.07 8.46 0.15
N LEU A 11 8.20 9.12 0.45
CA LEU A 11 9.48 8.45 0.67
C LEU A 11 9.45 7.41 1.80
N HIS A 12 8.72 7.67 2.89
CA HIS A 12 8.66 6.76 4.03
C HIS A 12 7.93 5.47 3.68
N GLY A 13 6.71 5.56 3.17
CA GLY A 13 5.92 4.39 2.79
C GLY A 13 6.62 3.56 1.71
N TRP A 14 6.98 4.20 0.59
CA TRP A 14 7.64 3.48 -0.51
C TRP A 14 9.07 3.05 -0.20
N GLY A 15 9.77 3.74 0.71
CA GLY A 15 11.12 3.38 1.14
C GLY A 15 11.16 1.99 1.79
N VAL A 16 10.19 1.66 2.64
CA VAL A 16 10.08 0.34 3.27
C VAL A 16 9.89 -0.76 2.22
N PHE A 17 8.96 -0.57 1.29
CA PHE A 17 8.72 -1.53 0.21
C PHE A 17 9.91 -1.67 -0.73
N ALA A 18 10.56 -0.55 -1.10
CA ALA A 18 11.73 -0.56 -1.96
C ALA A 18 12.92 -1.30 -1.33
N LEU A 19 13.18 -1.08 -0.04
CA LEU A 19 14.26 -1.78 0.69
C LEU A 19 13.99 -3.29 0.75
N ALA A 20 12.76 -3.70 1.08
CA ALA A 20 12.38 -5.10 1.09
C ALA A 20 12.51 -5.75 -0.29
N ALA A 21 11.99 -5.09 -1.33
CA ALA A 21 12.07 -5.57 -2.71
C ALA A 21 13.52 -5.67 -3.20
N MET A 22 14.36 -4.67 -2.91
CA MET A 22 15.78 -4.71 -3.28
C MET A 22 16.52 -5.84 -2.56
N ALA A 23 16.28 -6.04 -1.27
CA ALA A 23 16.87 -7.15 -0.53
C ALA A 23 16.47 -8.51 -1.13
N LEU A 24 15.19 -8.73 -1.38
CA LEU A 24 14.69 -9.95 -1.99
C LEU A 24 15.29 -10.17 -3.38
N ALA A 25 15.28 -9.15 -4.24
CA ALA A 25 15.84 -9.23 -5.58
C ALA A 25 17.35 -9.51 -5.55
N TYR A 26 18.09 -8.83 -4.67
CA TYR A 26 19.53 -9.03 -4.55
C TYR A 26 19.88 -10.47 -4.19
N PHE A 27 19.27 -11.02 -3.15
CA PHE A 27 19.55 -12.38 -2.70
C PHE A 27 19.03 -13.45 -3.67
N ALA A 28 17.89 -13.23 -4.31
CA ALA A 28 17.35 -14.15 -5.28
C ALA A 28 18.21 -14.19 -6.56
N PHE A 29 18.51 -13.02 -7.16
CA PHE A 29 19.16 -12.98 -8.46
C PHE A 29 20.70 -13.02 -8.41
N ARG A 30 21.32 -12.50 -7.34
CA ARG A 30 22.79 -12.48 -7.23
C ARG A 30 23.35 -13.67 -6.46
N HIS A 31 22.58 -14.25 -5.55
CA HIS A 31 23.01 -15.39 -4.72
C HIS A 31 22.25 -16.69 -5.04
N ASN A 32 21.35 -16.68 -6.02
CA ASN A 32 20.51 -17.82 -6.40
C ASN A 32 19.76 -18.44 -5.19
N LEU A 33 19.33 -17.60 -4.26
CA LEU A 33 18.53 -18.01 -3.12
C LEU A 33 17.02 -17.96 -3.46
N PRO A 34 16.16 -18.66 -2.72
CA PRO A 34 14.72 -18.59 -2.93
C PRO A 34 14.20 -17.14 -2.86
N LEU A 35 13.22 -16.79 -3.68
CA LEU A 35 12.54 -15.50 -3.59
C LEU A 35 11.57 -15.52 -2.40
N ALA A 36 12.13 -15.42 -1.20
CA ALA A 36 11.44 -15.53 0.07
C ALA A 36 12.10 -14.63 1.11
N LEU A 37 11.34 -14.17 2.12
CA LEU A 37 11.84 -13.23 3.15
C LEU A 37 13.05 -13.79 3.90
N ARG A 38 13.08 -15.10 4.14
CA ARG A 38 14.21 -15.77 4.78
C ARG A 38 15.54 -15.54 4.06
N SER A 39 15.51 -15.33 2.74
CA SER A 39 16.73 -15.13 1.97
C SER A 39 17.45 -13.82 2.30
N ALA A 40 16.72 -12.79 2.73
CA ALA A 40 17.29 -11.55 3.21
C ALA A 40 18.10 -11.71 4.51
N LEU A 41 17.85 -12.77 5.28
CA LEU A 41 18.61 -13.09 6.48
C LEU A 41 19.90 -13.88 6.23
N TYR A 42 20.17 -14.26 4.97
CA TYR A 42 21.36 -15.07 4.65
C TYR A 42 22.68 -14.50 5.17
N PRO A 43 22.95 -13.18 5.11
CA PRO A 43 24.19 -12.62 5.65
C PRO A 43 24.35 -12.81 7.17
N LEU A 44 23.24 -12.91 7.89
CA LEU A 44 23.24 -13.02 9.37
C LEU A 44 23.31 -14.45 9.85
N ILE A 45 22.58 -15.37 9.20
CA ILE A 45 22.42 -16.75 9.70
C ILE A 45 22.89 -17.81 8.71
N GLY A 46 23.38 -17.42 7.52
CA GLY A 46 23.93 -18.33 6.52
C GLY A 46 22.93 -19.39 6.08
N LYS A 47 23.39 -20.65 5.99
CA LYS A 47 22.57 -21.79 5.56
C LYS A 47 21.39 -22.12 6.50
N ARG A 48 21.35 -21.54 7.72
CA ARG A 48 20.24 -21.71 8.66
C ARG A 48 18.93 -21.09 8.17
N ILE A 49 18.95 -20.31 7.08
CA ILE A 49 17.72 -19.86 6.41
C ILE A 49 16.83 -21.03 5.96
N ASN A 50 17.41 -22.21 5.72
CA ASN A 50 16.67 -23.43 5.35
C ASN A 50 16.25 -24.28 6.57
N GLY A 51 16.24 -23.67 7.75
CA GLY A 51 15.84 -24.31 9.00
C GLY A 51 14.61 -23.62 9.63
N PRO A 52 14.28 -24.00 10.87
CA PRO A 52 13.09 -23.47 11.57
C PRO A 52 13.02 -21.95 11.61
N ILE A 53 14.17 -21.28 11.81
CA ILE A 53 14.22 -19.80 11.87
C ILE A 53 13.75 -19.18 10.53
N GLY A 54 14.29 -19.67 9.41
CA GLY A 54 13.91 -19.15 8.10
C GLY A 54 12.44 -19.42 7.76
N TYR A 55 11.95 -20.61 8.05
CA TYR A 55 10.55 -20.96 7.84
C TYR A 55 9.59 -20.16 8.73
N THR A 56 9.99 -19.85 9.97
CA THR A 56 9.21 -18.96 10.85
C THR A 56 9.12 -17.56 10.26
N VAL A 57 10.21 -17.02 9.71
CA VAL A 57 10.20 -15.70 9.06
C VAL A 57 9.27 -15.68 7.86
N ASP A 58 9.33 -16.71 7.01
CA ASP A 58 8.42 -16.79 5.85
C ASP A 58 6.95 -16.93 6.30
N ALA A 59 6.68 -17.74 7.32
CA ALA A 59 5.33 -17.88 7.87
C ALA A 59 4.79 -16.56 8.45
N LEU A 60 5.62 -15.84 9.21
CA LEU A 60 5.26 -14.52 9.73
C LEU A 60 5.00 -13.51 8.59
N GLY A 61 5.82 -13.56 7.54
CA GLY A 61 5.61 -12.73 6.34
C GLY A 61 4.28 -13.01 5.65
N ILE A 62 3.91 -14.28 5.53
CA ILE A 62 2.60 -14.68 4.96
C ILE A 62 1.46 -14.17 5.83
N VAL A 63 1.55 -14.38 7.15
CA VAL A 63 0.54 -13.90 8.11
C VAL A 63 0.40 -12.38 8.03
N ALA A 64 1.51 -11.64 8.06
CA ALA A 64 1.50 -10.19 7.94
C ALA A 64 0.85 -9.73 6.62
N THR A 65 1.16 -10.39 5.50
CA THR A 65 0.56 -10.10 4.20
C THR A 65 -0.95 -10.32 4.21
N VAL A 66 -1.43 -11.42 4.78
CA VAL A 66 -2.87 -11.72 4.87
C VAL A 66 -3.60 -10.65 5.70
N PHE A 67 -3.04 -10.26 6.85
CA PHE A 67 -3.64 -9.20 7.67
C PHE A 67 -3.60 -7.84 6.97
N GLY A 68 -2.49 -7.47 6.31
CA GLY A 68 -2.37 -6.24 5.53
C GLY A 68 -3.41 -6.15 4.43
N ILE A 69 -3.52 -7.21 3.60
CA ILE A 69 -4.54 -7.26 2.53
C ILE A 69 -5.95 -7.19 3.12
N GLY A 70 -6.21 -7.86 4.25
CA GLY A 70 -7.50 -7.80 4.93
C GLY A 70 -7.87 -6.39 5.39
N ALA A 71 -6.91 -5.64 5.94
CA ALA A 71 -7.09 -4.26 6.35
C ALA A 71 -7.36 -3.34 5.15
N ASP A 72 -6.54 -3.43 4.11
CA ASP A 72 -6.69 -2.63 2.88
C ASP A 72 -8.04 -2.89 2.19
N MET A 73 -8.46 -4.15 2.14
CA MET A 73 -9.76 -4.52 1.59
C MET A 73 -10.90 -3.95 2.43
N GLY A 74 -10.79 -3.97 3.76
CA GLY A 74 -11.77 -3.37 4.66
C GLY A 74 -11.94 -1.88 4.40
N PHE A 75 -10.84 -1.14 4.34
CA PHE A 75 -10.86 0.29 4.00
C PHE A 75 -11.40 0.53 2.58
N GLY A 76 -10.97 -0.27 1.60
CA GLY A 76 -11.46 -0.17 0.22
C GLY A 76 -12.97 -0.33 0.12
N VAL A 77 -13.54 -1.30 0.83
CA VAL A 77 -14.99 -1.53 0.87
C VAL A 77 -15.75 -0.38 1.53
N LEU A 78 -15.21 0.19 2.61
CA LEU A 78 -15.82 1.36 3.25
C LEU A 78 -15.87 2.56 2.30
N HIS A 79 -14.77 2.84 1.59
CA HIS A 79 -14.72 3.92 0.60
C HIS A 79 -15.64 3.65 -0.59
N LEU A 80 -15.67 2.42 -1.09
CA LEU A 80 -16.54 2.04 -2.20
C LEU A 80 -18.02 2.16 -1.81
N ASN A 81 -18.39 1.70 -0.61
CA ASN A 81 -19.76 1.85 -0.12
C ASN A 81 -20.14 3.33 0.07
N ALA A 82 -19.23 4.17 0.57
CA ALA A 82 -19.47 5.61 0.67
C ALA A 82 -19.69 6.26 -0.71
N GLY A 83 -18.87 5.91 -1.69
CA GLY A 83 -19.04 6.38 -3.08
C GLY A 83 -20.36 5.92 -3.70
N LEU A 84 -20.72 4.64 -3.55
CA LEU A 84 -21.99 4.10 -4.04
C LEU A 84 -23.19 4.73 -3.35
N SER A 85 -23.11 5.02 -2.07
CA SER A 85 -24.16 5.74 -1.34
C SER A 85 -24.36 7.14 -1.89
N THR A 86 -23.28 7.86 -2.16
CA THR A 86 -23.35 9.23 -2.67
C THR A 86 -23.90 9.30 -4.11
N LEU A 87 -23.59 8.31 -4.95
CA LEU A 87 -23.96 8.34 -6.36
C LEU A 87 -25.27 7.62 -6.67
N PHE A 88 -25.62 6.58 -5.91
CA PHE A 88 -26.72 5.67 -6.20
C PHE A 88 -27.62 5.40 -5.01
N ASP A 89 -27.48 6.15 -3.90
CA ASP A 89 -28.26 5.99 -2.66
C ASP A 89 -28.20 4.57 -2.07
N VAL A 90 -27.11 3.83 -2.31
CA VAL A 90 -26.90 2.51 -1.73
C VAL A 90 -26.72 2.63 -0.21
N PRO A 91 -27.48 1.91 0.62
CA PRO A 91 -27.42 2.09 2.06
C PRO A 91 -26.08 1.66 2.66
N HIS A 92 -25.62 2.38 3.70
CA HIS A 92 -24.45 2.01 4.50
C HIS A 92 -24.80 0.90 5.50
N THR A 93 -25.03 -0.33 4.99
CA THR A 93 -25.33 -1.48 5.84
C THR A 93 -24.23 -2.51 5.81
N HIS A 94 -24.10 -3.25 6.88
CA HIS A 94 -23.15 -4.35 6.97
C HIS A 94 -23.31 -5.38 5.82
N TRP A 95 -24.55 -5.68 5.42
CA TRP A 95 -24.82 -6.61 4.33
C TRP A 95 -24.33 -6.13 2.96
N VAL A 96 -24.43 -4.83 2.70
CA VAL A 96 -23.85 -4.23 1.47
C VAL A 96 -22.33 -4.36 1.49
N GLN A 97 -21.69 -4.08 2.62
CA GLN A 97 -20.24 -4.23 2.76
C GLN A 97 -19.79 -5.68 2.56
N VAL A 98 -20.51 -6.65 3.13
CA VAL A 98 -20.23 -8.08 2.90
C VAL A 98 -20.40 -8.44 1.42
N ALA A 99 -21.45 -7.98 0.76
CA ALA A 99 -21.65 -8.22 -0.67
C ALA A 99 -20.51 -7.63 -1.52
N LEU A 100 -20.03 -6.44 -1.18
CA LEU A 100 -18.90 -5.80 -1.84
C LEU A 100 -17.60 -6.60 -1.62
N ILE A 101 -17.34 -7.09 -0.40
CA ILE A 101 -16.20 -7.96 -0.11
C ILE A 101 -16.26 -9.22 -0.99
N VAL A 102 -17.39 -9.88 -1.02
CA VAL A 102 -17.56 -11.10 -1.82
C VAL A 102 -17.36 -10.83 -3.31
N ALA A 103 -17.87 -9.71 -3.82
CA ALA A 103 -17.69 -9.31 -5.22
C ALA A 103 -16.21 -9.03 -5.54
N MET A 104 -15.52 -8.26 -4.69
CA MET A 104 -14.10 -7.94 -4.86
C MET A 104 -13.22 -9.19 -4.76
N MET A 105 -13.48 -10.06 -3.77
CA MET A 105 -12.77 -11.33 -3.62
C MET A 105 -13.03 -12.27 -4.80
N GLY A 106 -14.26 -12.34 -5.28
CA GLY A 106 -14.61 -13.10 -6.47
C GLY A 106 -13.85 -12.64 -7.71
N ALA A 107 -13.79 -11.33 -7.93
CA ALA A 107 -13.00 -10.75 -9.01
C ALA A 107 -11.49 -11.05 -8.85
N ALA A 108 -10.95 -10.92 -7.65
CA ALA A 108 -9.55 -11.24 -7.36
C ALA A 108 -9.23 -12.72 -7.63
N ILE A 109 -10.10 -13.63 -7.22
CA ILE A 109 -9.96 -15.08 -7.48
C ILE A 109 -9.99 -15.35 -8.97
N LEU A 110 -10.93 -14.78 -9.73
CA LEU A 110 -11.01 -14.95 -11.18
C LEU A 110 -9.74 -14.49 -11.89
N VAL A 111 -9.21 -13.34 -11.49
CA VAL A 111 -7.94 -12.81 -11.99
C VAL A 111 -6.79 -13.75 -11.64
N ALA A 112 -6.71 -14.23 -10.41
CA ALA A 112 -5.66 -15.14 -9.97
C ALA A 112 -5.70 -16.49 -10.71
N VAL A 113 -6.88 -17.07 -10.90
CA VAL A 113 -7.07 -18.34 -11.63
C VAL A 113 -6.77 -18.20 -13.12
N SER A 114 -7.01 -17.03 -13.72
CA SER A 114 -6.67 -16.77 -15.13
C SER A 114 -5.15 -16.68 -15.41
N GLY A 115 -4.34 -16.72 -14.37
CA GLY A 115 -2.88 -16.73 -14.41
C GLY A 115 -2.25 -15.36 -14.19
N VAL A 116 -1.12 -15.37 -13.49
CA VAL A 116 -0.39 -14.16 -13.08
C VAL A 116 0.03 -13.31 -14.29
N GLU A 117 0.51 -13.96 -15.35
CA GLU A 117 1.00 -13.23 -16.53
C GLU A 117 -0.10 -12.59 -17.37
N LYS A 118 -1.29 -13.20 -17.40
CA LYS A 118 -2.42 -12.69 -18.22
C LYS A 118 -3.41 -11.89 -17.39
N GLY A 119 -3.97 -12.50 -16.35
CA GLY A 119 -5.04 -11.89 -15.57
C GLY A 119 -4.56 -10.70 -14.75
N VAL A 120 -3.48 -10.87 -13.99
CA VAL A 120 -2.94 -9.79 -13.13
C VAL A 120 -2.41 -8.64 -13.99
N ARG A 121 -1.68 -8.95 -15.07
CA ARG A 121 -1.17 -7.92 -15.99
C ARG A 121 -2.31 -7.13 -16.63
N TRP A 122 -3.31 -7.80 -17.18
CA TRP A 122 -4.45 -7.14 -17.83
C TRP A 122 -5.22 -6.23 -16.86
N MET A 123 -5.47 -6.71 -15.63
CA MET A 123 -6.13 -5.89 -14.61
C MET A 123 -5.27 -4.69 -14.20
N SER A 124 -3.95 -4.87 -14.08
CA SER A 124 -3.00 -3.78 -13.80
C SER A 124 -2.97 -2.73 -14.91
N ASP A 125 -2.96 -3.16 -16.17
CA ASP A 125 -2.97 -2.26 -17.32
C ASP A 125 -4.27 -1.42 -17.36
N ILE A 126 -5.43 -2.04 -17.10
CA ILE A 126 -6.71 -1.33 -17.00
C ILE A 126 -6.69 -0.33 -15.85
N ASN A 127 -6.23 -0.75 -14.66
CA ASN A 127 -6.15 0.12 -13.50
C ASN A 127 -5.25 1.33 -13.77
N MET A 128 -4.11 1.13 -14.41
CA MET A 128 -3.19 2.21 -14.82
C MET A 128 -3.86 3.16 -15.81
N LEU A 129 -4.55 2.62 -16.82
CA LEU A 129 -5.27 3.43 -17.81
C LEU A 129 -6.36 4.28 -17.15
N LEU A 130 -7.17 3.67 -16.27
CA LEU A 130 -8.21 4.38 -15.53
C LEU A 130 -7.64 5.46 -14.62
N ALA A 131 -6.54 5.18 -13.93
CA ALA A 131 -5.85 6.16 -13.07
C ALA A 131 -5.35 7.36 -13.90
N ILE A 132 -4.70 7.11 -15.03
CA ILE A 132 -4.22 8.17 -15.93
C ILE A 132 -5.40 8.97 -16.50
N ALA A 133 -6.46 8.30 -16.94
CA ALA A 133 -7.65 8.95 -17.48
C ALA A 133 -8.31 9.86 -16.42
N LEU A 134 -8.42 9.38 -15.17
CA LEU A 134 -8.96 10.16 -14.05
C LEU A 134 -8.08 11.38 -13.75
N LEU A 135 -6.75 11.21 -13.70
CA LEU A 135 -5.83 12.32 -13.46
C LEU A 135 -5.91 13.38 -14.55
N LEU A 136 -5.96 12.97 -15.83
CA LEU A 136 -6.12 13.89 -16.95
C LEU A 136 -7.48 14.58 -16.90
N PHE A 137 -8.54 13.84 -16.62
CA PHE A 137 -9.88 14.42 -16.46
C PHE A 137 -9.88 15.49 -15.36
N MET A 138 -9.35 15.19 -14.19
CA MET A 138 -9.26 16.15 -13.08
C MET A 138 -8.40 17.37 -13.44
N LEU A 139 -7.31 17.15 -14.18
CA LEU A 139 -6.44 18.24 -14.61
C LEU A 139 -7.12 19.19 -15.60
N PHE A 140 -7.86 18.67 -16.58
CA PHE A 140 -8.47 19.48 -17.64
C PHE A 140 -9.87 19.99 -17.29
N ALA A 141 -10.66 19.24 -16.53
CA ALA A 141 -12.01 19.64 -16.11
C ALA A 141 -12.02 20.48 -14.82
N GLY A 142 -10.95 20.38 -14.03
CA GLY A 142 -10.80 21.10 -12.75
C GLY A 142 -10.08 22.44 -12.91
N PRO A 143 -9.81 23.12 -11.79
CA PRO A 143 -9.05 24.39 -11.78
C PRO A 143 -7.54 24.09 -11.98
N THR A 144 -7.13 23.82 -13.20
CA THR A 144 -5.78 23.36 -13.60
C THR A 144 -4.65 24.15 -12.94
N GLN A 145 -4.72 25.49 -13.00
CA GLN A 145 -3.69 26.35 -12.44
C GLN A 145 -3.57 26.18 -10.91
N TYR A 146 -4.71 26.06 -10.22
CA TYR A 146 -4.71 25.81 -8.78
C TYR A 146 -4.12 24.44 -8.45
N LEU A 147 -4.49 23.41 -9.20
CA LEU A 147 -3.99 22.03 -8.99
C LEU A 147 -2.47 21.97 -9.19
N LEU A 148 -1.93 22.60 -10.23
CA LEU A 148 -0.49 22.64 -10.47
C LEU A 148 0.25 23.44 -9.40
N ASN A 149 -0.25 24.62 -9.04
CA ASN A 149 0.34 25.43 -8.00
C ASN A 149 0.33 24.71 -6.65
N ALA A 150 -0.80 24.06 -6.29
CA ALA A 150 -0.94 23.28 -5.08
C ALA A 150 0.02 22.07 -5.06
N LEU A 151 0.19 21.40 -6.19
CA LEU A 151 1.13 20.28 -6.32
C LEU A 151 2.56 20.74 -6.03
N ILE A 152 3.01 21.81 -6.69
CA ILE A 152 4.36 22.35 -6.53
C ILE A 152 4.59 22.81 -5.09
N GLN A 153 3.66 23.56 -4.52
CA GLN A 153 3.76 24.04 -3.15
C GLN A 153 3.79 22.88 -2.14
N ASN A 154 2.86 21.93 -2.23
CA ASN A 154 2.80 20.79 -1.32
C ASN A 154 4.06 19.91 -1.44
N LEU A 155 4.62 19.74 -2.64
CA LEU A 155 5.87 19.01 -2.85
C LEU A 155 7.05 19.75 -2.17
N GLY A 156 7.13 21.07 -2.34
CA GLY A 156 8.14 21.89 -1.68
C GLY A 156 8.04 21.83 -0.15
N ASP A 157 6.84 21.97 0.39
CA ASP A 157 6.57 21.85 1.83
C ASP A 157 6.93 20.46 2.37
N TYR A 158 6.63 19.40 1.61
CA TYR A 158 6.99 18.04 1.98
C TYR A 158 8.51 17.86 2.02
N LEU A 159 9.22 18.18 0.95
CA LEU A 159 10.67 18.03 0.87
C LEU A 159 11.38 18.88 1.91
N GLY A 160 10.90 20.09 2.17
CA GLY A 160 11.46 20.98 3.20
C GLY A 160 11.23 20.51 4.63
N SER A 161 10.18 19.70 4.87
CA SER A 161 9.82 19.24 6.21
C SER A 161 10.07 17.74 6.45
N VAL A 162 10.47 16.97 5.44
CA VAL A 162 10.56 15.50 5.51
C VAL A 162 11.45 15.01 6.65
N VAL A 163 12.62 15.62 6.84
CA VAL A 163 13.56 15.24 7.92
C VAL A 163 12.95 15.52 9.29
N ASN A 164 12.43 16.73 9.50
CA ASN A 164 11.81 17.10 10.77
C ASN A 164 10.62 16.20 11.10
N LYS A 165 9.79 15.89 10.11
CA LYS A 165 8.63 15.01 10.27
C LYS A 165 9.00 13.56 10.54
N SER A 166 10.15 13.11 10.05
CA SER A 166 10.66 11.75 10.32
C SER A 166 11.00 11.51 11.79
N PHE A 167 11.39 12.59 12.51
CA PHE A 167 11.75 12.53 13.92
C PHE A 167 10.71 13.11 14.87
N ASP A 168 9.55 13.55 14.33
CA ASP A 168 8.50 14.16 15.13
C ASP A 168 7.65 13.06 15.80
N VAL A 169 7.97 12.75 17.02
CA VAL A 169 7.23 11.78 17.86
C VAL A 169 6.10 12.41 18.67
N TYR A 170 5.79 13.69 18.42
CA TYR A 170 4.73 14.46 19.09
C TYR A 170 4.80 14.45 20.63
N ALA A 171 6.02 14.33 21.19
CA ALA A 171 6.26 14.24 22.63
C ALA A 171 5.61 15.40 23.45
N TYR A 172 5.53 16.57 22.83
CA TYR A 172 4.95 17.78 23.46
C TYR A 172 3.58 18.15 22.89
N GLY A 173 3.08 17.40 21.92
CA GLY A 173 1.88 17.75 21.15
C GLY A 173 0.59 17.02 21.54
N GLY A 174 0.64 16.08 22.49
CA GLY A 174 -0.52 15.30 22.94
C GLY A 174 -1.15 14.41 21.84
N ARG A 175 -0.39 14.02 20.81
CA ARG A 175 -0.85 13.19 19.68
C ARG A 175 -0.26 11.78 19.72
N SER A 176 0.02 11.24 20.89
CA SER A 176 0.56 9.89 21.07
C SER A 176 -0.33 8.81 20.45
N ASP A 177 -1.66 8.98 20.54
CA ASP A 177 -2.62 8.02 19.96
C ASP A 177 -2.50 7.94 18.44
N TRP A 178 -2.27 9.08 17.79
CA TRP A 178 -2.07 9.10 16.34
C TRP A 178 -0.81 8.34 15.92
N LEU A 179 0.30 8.53 16.64
CA LEU A 179 1.56 7.83 16.40
C LEU A 179 1.43 6.33 16.67
N GLY A 180 0.72 5.95 17.74
CA GLY A 180 0.43 4.54 18.06
C GLY A 180 -0.34 3.85 16.95
N ASN A 181 -1.38 4.48 16.42
CA ASN A 181 -2.17 3.95 15.31
C ASN A 181 -1.31 3.80 14.02
N TRP A 182 -0.41 4.75 13.76
CA TRP A 182 0.51 4.65 12.63
C TRP A 182 1.50 3.50 12.77
N THR A 183 2.07 3.30 13.95
CA THR A 183 3.02 2.21 14.22
C THR A 183 2.37 0.85 14.05
N VAL A 184 1.08 0.72 14.38
CA VAL A 184 0.32 -0.52 14.17
C VAL A 184 -0.04 -0.73 12.70
N PHE A 185 -0.24 0.36 11.95
CA PHE A 185 -0.62 0.28 10.54
C PHE A 185 0.57 -0.11 9.63
N TYR A 186 1.78 0.33 9.95
CA TYR A 186 3.02 -0.01 9.24
C TYR A 186 3.77 -1.16 9.91
#